data_8f7a9469c0a6eb051fe1c4e8be29a0f7
#
_entry.id   8f7a9469c0a6eb051fe1c4e8be29a0f7
#
_cell.length_a   1.000
_cell.length_b   1.000
_cell.length_c   1.000
_cell.angle_alpha   90.00
_cell.angle_beta   90.00
_cell.angle_gamma   90.00
#
_symmetry.space_group_name_H-M   'P 1'
#
loop_
_entity.id
_entity.type
_entity.pdbx_description
1 polymer ?
#
loop_
_entity_poly.entity_id
_entity_poly.type
_entity_poly.pdbx_seq_one_letter_code
_entity_poly.pdbx_strand_id
1 'polypeptide(L)'
;MPLPRIAIATGDPAGIGPEIALKAALDRGVRVACRPLLVGDPAAVDMHARAAGLSPNLRVIADAGKADWNDGAVNLLDARDGTNAPVKIGAVDAAYGRASLAAASGAIRAALDGDVEAVVAAPQTERSIAAAGIQFDGYPSFVARETGTPVEDVYLMICFDQSRIVHATLHLSVREALKLITRERIERVIRVTDASLRKLGIARPRIFVSGLNPHAGEDGLFGAEEIEIIAPAINAAGAEGIAVEGPFGADTMFRKKDCDAYIVMLHDQGHIAAKLQAFNRTAGLSIGSPILFSSVAHGSAHDIAGKGQADPGAMIEAVTRLAKIKAGSN
;
A
#
# COMPACT_ATOMS: atom_id res chain seq x y z
N MET A 1 10.74 6.66 -23.92
CA MET A 1 10.35 5.37 -23.33
C MET A 1 8.83 5.28 -23.21
N PRO A 2 8.20 4.12 -23.34
CA PRO A 2 6.77 4.01 -23.11
C PRO A 2 6.45 4.35 -21.65
N LEU A 3 5.27 4.98 -21.43
CA LEU A 3 4.81 5.29 -20.09
C LEU A 3 4.52 4.00 -19.31
N PRO A 4 4.84 3.94 -18.00
CA PRO A 4 4.54 2.76 -17.19
C PRO A 4 3.03 2.50 -17.12
N ARG A 5 2.64 1.23 -17.09
CA ARG A 5 1.25 0.77 -16.96
C ARG A 5 0.98 0.47 -15.49
N ILE A 6 -0.06 1.04 -14.93
CA ILE A 6 -0.38 0.89 -13.50
C ILE A 6 -1.81 0.41 -13.35
N ALA A 7 -2.01 -0.73 -12.70
CA ALA A 7 -3.33 -1.21 -12.33
C ALA A 7 -3.87 -0.45 -11.11
N ILE A 8 -5.13 -0.06 -11.17
CA ILE A 8 -5.86 0.61 -10.10
C ILE A 8 -7.05 -0.29 -9.71
N ALA A 9 -6.91 -1.04 -8.63
CA ALA A 9 -8.00 -1.85 -8.09
C ALA A 9 -9.06 -0.96 -7.43
N THR A 10 -10.33 -1.13 -7.80
CA THR A 10 -11.42 -0.23 -7.41
C THR A 10 -11.88 -0.38 -5.95
N GLY A 11 -11.44 -1.43 -5.23
CA GLY A 11 -11.78 -1.64 -3.83
C GLY A 11 -13.25 -1.98 -3.58
N ASP A 12 -13.79 -1.53 -2.45
CA ASP A 12 -15.18 -1.80 -2.07
C ASP A 12 -16.17 -1.12 -3.03
N PRO A 13 -17.01 -1.88 -3.75
CA PRO A 13 -17.97 -1.33 -4.71
C PRO A 13 -19.06 -0.47 -4.06
N ALA A 14 -19.35 -0.65 -2.76
CA ALA A 14 -20.32 0.13 -2.01
C ALA A 14 -19.74 1.39 -1.35
N GLY A 15 -18.42 1.56 -1.39
CA GLY A 15 -17.67 2.70 -0.85
C GLY A 15 -17.26 3.69 -1.93
N ILE A 16 -16.34 4.60 -1.58
CA ILE A 16 -15.79 5.62 -2.51
C ILE A 16 -14.76 5.06 -3.49
N GLY A 17 -14.33 3.80 -3.32
CA GLY A 17 -13.24 3.20 -4.08
C GLY A 17 -13.38 3.34 -5.59
N PRO A 18 -14.51 2.90 -6.23
CA PRO A 18 -14.69 3.03 -7.67
C PRO A 18 -14.68 4.48 -8.16
N GLU A 19 -15.24 5.43 -7.38
CA GLU A 19 -15.26 6.85 -7.71
C GLU A 19 -13.85 7.44 -7.76
N ILE A 20 -13.05 7.24 -6.71
CA ILE A 20 -11.70 7.80 -6.65
C ILE A 20 -10.74 7.12 -7.63
N ALA A 21 -10.89 5.81 -7.87
CA ALA A 21 -10.13 5.07 -8.87
C ALA A 21 -10.40 5.60 -10.28
N LEU A 22 -11.69 5.80 -10.62
CA LEU A 22 -12.10 6.36 -11.92
C LEU A 22 -11.59 7.79 -12.09
N LYS A 23 -11.80 8.66 -11.09
CA LYS A 23 -11.32 10.06 -11.14
C LYS A 23 -9.79 10.11 -11.32
N ALA A 24 -9.04 9.25 -10.64
CA ALA A 24 -7.59 9.17 -10.79
C ALA A 24 -7.19 8.66 -12.19
N ALA A 25 -7.86 7.64 -12.74
CA ALA A 25 -7.57 7.14 -14.08
C ALA A 25 -7.89 8.17 -15.19
N LEU A 26 -8.82 9.10 -14.94
CA LEU A 26 -9.17 10.18 -15.85
C LEU A 26 -8.32 11.44 -15.64
N ASP A 27 -7.59 11.54 -14.53
CA ASP A 27 -6.78 12.71 -14.21
C ASP A 27 -5.68 12.95 -15.26
N ARG A 28 -5.54 14.19 -15.70
CA ARG A 28 -4.57 14.57 -16.73
C ARG A 28 -3.12 14.31 -16.28
N GLY A 29 -2.80 14.59 -15.03
CA GLY A 29 -1.46 14.39 -14.50
C GLY A 29 -1.09 12.90 -14.44
N VAL A 30 -2.04 12.05 -14.04
CA VAL A 30 -1.90 10.58 -14.06
C VAL A 30 -1.67 10.08 -15.48
N ARG A 31 -2.50 10.51 -16.45
CA ARG A 31 -2.41 10.06 -17.85
C ARG A 31 -1.15 10.53 -18.59
N VAL A 32 -0.56 11.61 -18.11
CA VAL A 32 0.78 12.06 -18.58
C VAL A 32 1.89 11.22 -17.97
N ALA A 33 1.72 10.77 -16.72
CA ALA A 33 2.74 10.02 -15.99
C ALA A 33 2.72 8.51 -16.27
N CYS A 34 1.54 7.93 -16.55
CA CYS A 34 1.38 6.49 -16.76
C CYS A 34 0.19 6.14 -17.66
N ARG A 35 0.01 4.84 -17.91
CA ARG A 35 -1.16 4.24 -18.55
C ARG A 35 -1.97 3.50 -17.49
N PRO A 36 -3.09 4.06 -17.00
CA PRO A 36 -3.91 3.40 -15.97
C PRO A 36 -4.74 2.25 -16.55
N LEU A 37 -4.81 1.14 -15.81
CA LEU A 37 -5.73 0.02 -15.99
C LEU A 37 -6.65 -0.04 -14.77
N LEU A 38 -7.92 0.26 -14.92
CA LEU A 38 -8.89 0.00 -13.85
C LEU A 38 -9.13 -1.51 -13.72
N VAL A 39 -9.27 -2.00 -12.49
CA VAL A 39 -9.58 -3.40 -12.21
C VAL A 39 -10.72 -3.48 -11.20
N GLY A 40 -11.86 -4.05 -11.59
CA GLY A 40 -13.03 -4.14 -10.72
C GLY A 40 -14.30 -4.56 -11.43
N ASP A 41 -15.44 -4.31 -10.78
CA ASP A 41 -16.76 -4.56 -11.37
C ASP A 41 -17.18 -3.41 -12.31
N PRO A 42 -17.37 -3.66 -13.62
CA PRO A 42 -17.81 -2.64 -14.56
C PRO A 42 -19.14 -1.97 -14.19
N ALA A 43 -20.08 -2.72 -13.61
CA ALA A 43 -21.37 -2.16 -13.20
C ALA A 43 -21.23 -1.19 -12.02
N ALA A 44 -20.36 -1.50 -11.06
CA ALA A 44 -20.05 -0.61 -9.94
C ALA A 44 -19.35 0.67 -10.45
N VAL A 45 -18.36 0.53 -11.35
CA VAL A 45 -17.65 1.68 -11.93
C VAL A 45 -18.61 2.60 -12.69
N ASP A 46 -19.53 2.03 -13.53
CA ASP A 46 -20.53 2.80 -14.27
C ASP A 46 -21.51 3.52 -13.32
N MET A 47 -21.98 2.85 -12.27
CA MET A 47 -22.86 3.45 -11.27
C MET A 47 -22.19 4.66 -10.59
N HIS A 48 -20.94 4.54 -10.17
CA HIS A 48 -20.19 5.63 -9.56
C HIS A 48 -19.84 6.75 -10.55
N ALA A 49 -19.57 6.41 -11.82
CA ALA A 49 -19.38 7.39 -12.89
C ALA A 49 -20.61 8.29 -13.04
N ARG A 50 -21.80 7.69 -13.15
CA ARG A 50 -23.07 8.43 -13.25
C ARG A 50 -23.32 9.32 -12.03
N ALA A 51 -23.09 8.80 -10.83
CA ALA A 51 -23.26 9.55 -9.60
C ALA A 51 -22.31 10.76 -9.50
N ALA A 52 -21.12 10.65 -10.08
CA ALA A 52 -20.12 11.72 -10.15
C ALA A 52 -20.32 12.65 -11.39
N GLY A 53 -21.34 12.42 -12.23
CA GLY A 53 -21.56 13.19 -13.46
C GLY A 53 -20.46 12.99 -14.53
N LEU A 54 -19.76 11.85 -14.48
CA LEU A 54 -18.69 11.51 -15.40
C LEU A 54 -19.21 10.64 -16.54
N SER A 55 -18.70 10.86 -17.74
CA SER A 55 -18.98 10.05 -18.94
C SER A 55 -17.65 9.54 -19.52
N PRO A 56 -16.98 8.59 -18.84
CA PRO A 56 -15.68 8.12 -19.27
C PRO A 56 -15.79 7.24 -20.53
N ASN A 57 -14.80 7.32 -21.43
CA ASN A 57 -14.62 6.33 -22.46
C ASN A 57 -13.89 5.11 -21.86
N LEU A 58 -14.66 4.08 -21.49
CA LEU A 58 -14.13 2.85 -20.90
C LEU A 58 -14.16 1.71 -21.91
N ARG A 59 -13.06 0.96 -21.96
CA ARG A 59 -12.97 -0.32 -22.66
C ARG A 59 -12.95 -1.44 -21.65
N VAL A 60 -14.05 -2.19 -21.53
CA VAL A 60 -14.13 -3.37 -20.68
C VAL A 60 -13.40 -4.54 -21.36
N ILE A 61 -12.47 -5.16 -20.64
CA ILE A 61 -11.67 -6.30 -21.10
C ILE A 61 -11.73 -7.43 -20.07
N ALA A 62 -11.61 -8.66 -20.53
CA ALA A 62 -11.58 -9.84 -19.67
C ALA A 62 -10.15 -10.32 -19.35
N ASP A 63 -9.14 -9.73 -19.98
CA ASP A 63 -7.74 -10.13 -19.89
C ASP A 63 -6.86 -8.89 -20.01
N ALA A 64 -5.97 -8.68 -19.05
CA ALA A 64 -5.11 -7.50 -18.99
C ALA A 64 -4.13 -7.42 -20.19
N GLY A 65 -3.67 -8.57 -20.70
CA GLY A 65 -2.81 -8.64 -21.91
C GLY A 65 -3.48 -8.16 -23.17
N LYS A 66 -4.84 -7.98 -23.17
CA LYS A 66 -5.61 -7.42 -24.28
C LYS A 66 -5.86 -5.92 -24.16
N ALA A 67 -5.25 -5.25 -23.19
CA ALA A 67 -5.40 -3.81 -23.03
C ALA A 67 -4.81 -3.05 -24.23
N ASP A 68 -5.59 -2.12 -24.77
CA ASP A 68 -5.11 -1.19 -25.79
C ASP A 68 -4.73 0.15 -25.11
N TRP A 69 -3.48 0.50 -25.25
CA TRP A 69 -2.92 1.68 -24.59
C TRP A 69 -2.87 2.93 -25.48
N ASN A 70 -3.35 2.84 -26.72
CA ASN A 70 -3.10 3.85 -27.76
C ASN A 70 -4.30 4.74 -28.08
N ASP A 71 -5.55 4.31 -27.84
CA ASP A 71 -6.76 4.97 -28.33
C ASP A 71 -7.38 6.03 -27.39
N GLY A 72 -6.72 6.27 -26.27
CA GLY A 72 -7.20 7.27 -25.30
C GLY A 72 -8.35 6.81 -24.38
N ALA A 73 -8.93 5.63 -24.60
CA ALA A 73 -9.86 5.00 -23.68
C ALA A 73 -9.12 4.54 -22.39
N VAL A 74 -9.84 4.44 -21.29
CA VAL A 74 -9.35 3.79 -20.08
C VAL A 74 -9.75 2.33 -20.11
N ASN A 75 -8.77 1.42 -20.08
CA ASN A 75 -9.08 -0.01 -19.99
C ASN A 75 -9.62 -0.33 -18.59
N LEU A 76 -10.67 -1.16 -18.54
CA LEU A 76 -11.29 -1.67 -17.32
C LEU A 76 -11.29 -3.20 -17.38
N LEU A 77 -10.40 -3.82 -16.60
CA LEU A 77 -10.38 -5.27 -16.44
C LEU A 77 -11.57 -5.70 -15.57
N ASP A 78 -12.44 -6.51 -16.13
CA ASP A 78 -13.55 -7.11 -15.40
C ASP A 78 -13.02 -8.16 -14.43
N ALA A 79 -13.09 -7.83 -13.15
CA ALA A 79 -12.62 -8.68 -12.06
C ALA A 79 -13.78 -9.24 -11.21
N ARG A 80 -14.97 -9.37 -11.77
CA ARG A 80 -16.10 -9.96 -11.05
C ARG A 80 -15.83 -11.42 -10.72
N ASP A 81 -16.24 -11.84 -9.53
CA ASP A 81 -16.12 -13.22 -9.04
C ASP A 81 -17.29 -14.13 -9.49
N GLY A 82 -18.10 -13.68 -10.46
CA GLY A 82 -19.30 -14.36 -10.92
C GLY A 82 -20.57 -14.04 -10.10
N THR A 83 -20.46 -13.27 -9.04
CA THR A 83 -21.62 -12.79 -8.27
C THR A 83 -22.17 -11.52 -8.91
N ASN A 84 -23.40 -11.55 -9.44
CA ASN A 84 -24.10 -10.39 -10.02
C ASN A 84 -25.01 -9.73 -8.98
N ALA A 85 -24.59 -9.62 -7.73
CA ALA A 85 -25.40 -8.95 -6.72
C ALA A 85 -25.46 -7.44 -6.98
N PRO A 86 -26.64 -6.81 -6.98
CA PRO A 86 -26.75 -5.37 -7.17
C PRO A 86 -26.07 -4.64 -6.00
N VAL A 87 -25.21 -3.67 -6.33
CA VAL A 87 -24.49 -2.90 -5.34
C VAL A 87 -25.44 -1.89 -4.68
N LYS A 88 -25.55 -1.96 -3.34
CA LYS A 88 -26.22 -0.95 -2.51
C LYS A 88 -25.16 -0.06 -1.89
N ILE A 89 -25.08 1.17 -2.37
CA ILE A 89 -24.13 2.16 -1.86
C ILE A 89 -24.24 2.32 -0.34
N GLY A 90 -23.08 2.39 0.34
CA GLY A 90 -22.97 2.60 1.78
C GLY A 90 -23.31 1.36 2.63
N ALA A 91 -23.62 0.22 2.02
CA ALA A 91 -23.93 -1.00 2.75
C ALA A 91 -22.67 -1.86 2.98
N VAL A 92 -22.73 -2.66 4.06
CA VAL A 92 -21.74 -3.71 4.34
C VAL A 92 -22.34 -5.04 3.92
N ASP A 93 -21.68 -5.76 3.02
CA ASP A 93 -22.15 -7.04 2.50
C ASP A 93 -20.95 -7.94 2.15
N ALA A 94 -21.14 -9.25 2.36
CA ALA A 94 -20.14 -10.28 2.05
C ALA A 94 -19.74 -10.28 0.55
N ALA A 95 -20.69 -10.03 -0.35
CA ALA A 95 -20.41 -9.95 -1.78
C ALA A 95 -19.47 -8.77 -2.11
N TYR A 96 -19.60 -7.63 -1.42
CA TYR A 96 -18.73 -6.47 -1.62
C TYR A 96 -17.32 -6.72 -1.09
N GLY A 97 -17.20 -7.46 0.03
CA GLY A 97 -15.91 -7.91 0.53
C GLY A 97 -15.18 -8.80 -0.48
N ARG A 98 -15.88 -9.78 -1.06
CA ARG A 98 -15.33 -10.65 -2.13
C ARG A 98 -14.95 -9.83 -3.36
N ALA A 99 -15.84 -8.97 -3.84
CA ALA A 99 -15.60 -8.14 -5.04
C ALA A 99 -14.38 -7.23 -4.86
N SER A 100 -14.20 -6.63 -3.66
CA SER A 100 -13.04 -5.77 -3.39
C SER A 100 -11.72 -6.55 -3.41
N LEU A 101 -11.70 -7.77 -2.87
CA LEU A 101 -10.52 -8.63 -2.93
C LEU A 101 -10.28 -9.17 -4.33
N ALA A 102 -11.33 -9.53 -5.08
CA ALA A 102 -11.21 -9.98 -6.47
C ALA A 102 -10.58 -8.89 -7.36
N ALA A 103 -10.97 -7.63 -7.18
CA ALA A 103 -10.34 -6.50 -7.86
C ALA A 103 -8.83 -6.40 -7.53
N ALA A 104 -8.45 -6.53 -6.25
CA ALA A 104 -7.06 -6.50 -5.82
C ALA A 104 -6.27 -7.70 -6.38
N SER A 105 -6.83 -8.93 -6.31
CA SER A 105 -6.21 -10.15 -6.87
C SER A 105 -6.01 -10.04 -8.38
N GLY A 106 -7.01 -9.52 -9.11
CA GLY A 106 -6.91 -9.30 -10.56
C GLY A 106 -5.78 -8.32 -10.92
N ALA A 107 -5.66 -7.23 -10.16
CA ALA A 107 -4.57 -6.26 -10.35
C ALA A 107 -3.19 -6.84 -10.01
N ILE A 108 -3.08 -7.64 -8.94
CA ILE A 108 -1.83 -8.32 -8.56
C ILE A 108 -1.43 -9.33 -9.64
N ARG A 109 -2.38 -10.11 -10.16
CA ARG A 109 -2.13 -11.06 -11.23
C ARG A 109 -1.61 -10.37 -12.49
N ALA A 110 -2.25 -9.29 -12.93
CA ALA A 110 -1.77 -8.49 -14.06
C ALA A 110 -0.33 -7.98 -13.86
N ALA A 111 0.08 -7.69 -12.62
CA ALA A 111 1.45 -7.31 -12.31
C ALA A 111 2.42 -8.50 -12.33
N LEU A 112 2.00 -9.66 -11.82
CA LEU A 112 2.80 -10.90 -11.87
C LEU A 112 3.03 -11.39 -13.30
N ASP A 113 2.02 -11.26 -14.16
CA ASP A 113 2.06 -11.63 -15.58
C ASP A 113 2.87 -10.62 -16.43
N GLY A 114 3.23 -9.45 -15.85
CA GLY A 114 4.00 -8.40 -16.54
C GLY A 114 3.15 -7.50 -17.44
N ASP A 115 1.82 -7.58 -17.36
CA ASP A 115 0.90 -6.71 -18.12
C ASP A 115 0.92 -5.28 -17.59
N VAL A 116 1.21 -5.11 -16.30
CA VAL A 116 1.40 -3.81 -15.64
C VAL A 116 2.64 -3.81 -14.76
N GLU A 117 3.22 -2.65 -14.53
CA GLU A 117 4.46 -2.49 -13.76
C GLU A 117 4.22 -2.29 -12.27
N ALA A 118 3.01 -1.88 -11.85
CA ALA A 118 2.68 -1.65 -10.46
C ALA A 118 1.17 -1.71 -10.23
N VAL A 119 0.78 -1.81 -8.95
CA VAL A 119 -0.62 -1.86 -8.50
C VAL A 119 -0.87 -0.77 -7.47
N VAL A 120 -2.00 -0.07 -7.60
CA VAL A 120 -2.55 0.79 -6.55
C VAL A 120 -3.95 0.32 -6.19
N ALA A 121 -4.21 0.07 -4.92
CA ALA A 121 -5.51 -0.39 -4.45
C ALA A 121 -6.31 0.72 -3.75
N ALA A 122 -7.58 0.83 -4.12
CA ALA A 122 -8.56 1.66 -3.45
C ALA A 122 -8.98 1.06 -2.08
N PRO A 123 -9.69 1.83 -1.25
CA PRO A 123 -10.05 1.40 0.10
C PRO A 123 -10.93 0.15 0.09
N GLN A 124 -10.76 -0.66 1.13
CA GLN A 124 -11.58 -1.83 1.41
C GLN A 124 -12.39 -1.64 2.70
N THR A 125 -13.47 -2.37 2.82
CA THR A 125 -14.27 -2.44 4.04
C THR A 125 -14.02 -3.77 4.73
N GLU A 126 -13.20 -3.77 5.78
CA GLU A 126 -12.84 -4.99 6.53
C GLU A 126 -14.08 -5.74 7.05
N ARG A 127 -15.13 -5.02 7.45
CA ARG A 127 -16.40 -5.62 7.88
C ARG A 127 -17.07 -6.41 6.75
N SER A 128 -17.01 -5.95 5.50
CA SER A 128 -17.54 -6.66 4.34
C SER A 128 -16.71 -7.91 4.05
N ILE A 129 -15.39 -7.82 4.17
CA ILE A 129 -14.48 -8.97 3.99
C ILE A 129 -14.71 -10.02 5.10
N ALA A 130 -14.82 -9.58 6.35
CA ALA A 130 -15.12 -10.46 7.48
C ALA A 130 -16.49 -11.14 7.34
N ALA A 131 -17.51 -10.42 6.85
CA ALA A 131 -18.84 -10.99 6.56
C ALA A 131 -18.79 -12.09 5.48
N ALA A 132 -17.80 -12.04 4.58
CA ALA A 132 -17.53 -13.09 3.59
C ALA A 132 -16.80 -14.31 4.18
N GLY A 133 -16.47 -14.30 5.47
CA GLY A 133 -15.68 -15.35 6.13
C GLY A 133 -14.20 -15.35 5.74
N ILE A 134 -13.70 -14.26 5.15
CA ILE A 134 -12.31 -14.14 4.67
C ILE A 134 -11.49 -13.44 5.76
N GLN A 135 -10.38 -14.06 6.13
CA GLN A 135 -9.41 -13.42 7.02
C GLN A 135 -8.60 -12.39 6.24
N PHE A 136 -8.68 -11.14 6.67
CA PHE A 136 -7.92 -10.03 6.10
C PHE A 136 -7.32 -9.19 7.23
N ASP A 137 -6.01 -9.14 7.27
CA ASP A 137 -5.19 -8.45 8.26
C ASP A 137 -4.40 -7.28 7.65
N GLY A 138 -4.88 -6.82 6.49
CA GLY A 138 -4.30 -5.71 5.72
C GLY A 138 -3.66 -6.14 4.41
N TYR A 139 -3.34 -5.17 3.59
CA TYR A 139 -2.74 -5.41 2.27
C TYR A 139 -1.38 -6.11 2.30
N PRO A 140 -0.44 -5.85 3.23
CA PRO A 140 0.84 -6.56 3.22
C PRO A 140 0.68 -8.08 3.24
N SER A 141 -0.11 -8.61 4.18
CA SER A 141 -0.35 -10.05 4.28
C SER A 141 -1.17 -10.59 3.09
N PHE A 142 -2.11 -9.80 2.58
CA PHE A 142 -2.87 -10.17 1.39
C PHE A 142 -1.96 -10.27 0.15
N VAL A 143 -1.11 -9.27 -0.10
CA VAL A 143 -0.14 -9.28 -1.19
C VAL A 143 0.84 -10.45 -1.05
N ALA A 144 1.30 -10.74 0.17
CA ALA A 144 2.16 -11.88 0.45
C ALA A 144 1.51 -13.19 -0.03
N ARG A 145 0.25 -13.43 0.37
CA ARG A 145 -0.51 -14.64 -0.03
C ARG A 145 -0.72 -14.72 -1.54
N GLU A 146 -1.14 -13.61 -2.17
CA GLU A 146 -1.40 -13.57 -3.62
C GLU A 146 -0.13 -13.74 -4.47
N THR A 147 1.03 -13.36 -3.95
CA THR A 147 2.31 -13.47 -4.66
C THR A 147 3.13 -14.72 -4.28
N GLY A 148 2.63 -15.55 -3.36
CA GLY A 148 3.37 -16.69 -2.83
C GLY A 148 4.61 -16.31 -2.02
N THR A 149 4.68 -15.08 -1.53
CA THR A 149 5.77 -14.60 -0.67
C THR A 149 5.45 -14.96 0.79
N PRO A 150 6.45 -15.39 1.60
CA PRO A 150 6.22 -15.57 3.03
C PRO A 150 5.68 -14.30 3.68
N VAL A 151 4.64 -14.42 4.50
CA VAL A 151 3.96 -13.25 5.12
C VAL A 151 4.92 -12.44 5.98
N GLU A 152 5.87 -13.11 6.61
CA GLU A 152 6.92 -12.48 7.42
C GLU A 152 7.94 -11.65 6.63
N ASP A 153 7.95 -11.76 5.30
CA ASP A 153 8.84 -11.00 4.41
C ASP A 153 8.17 -9.77 3.78
N VAL A 154 6.86 -9.57 4.02
CA VAL A 154 6.14 -8.41 3.48
C VAL A 154 5.75 -7.45 4.60
N TYR A 155 6.16 -6.19 4.45
CA TYR A 155 5.97 -5.14 5.46
C TYR A 155 5.23 -3.94 4.89
N LEU A 156 4.57 -3.18 5.76
CA LEU A 156 4.01 -1.88 5.41
C LEU A 156 5.08 -0.79 5.51
N MET A 157 5.27 -0.07 4.43
CA MET A 157 6.00 1.20 4.38
C MET A 157 5.01 2.33 4.14
N ILE A 158 4.83 3.24 5.09
CA ILE A 158 4.06 4.47 4.89
C ILE A 158 4.97 5.51 4.26
N CYS A 159 4.52 6.09 3.14
CA CYS A 159 5.23 7.14 2.41
C CYS A 159 4.44 8.45 2.45
N PHE A 160 5.11 9.54 2.76
CA PHE A 160 4.59 10.90 2.64
C PHE A 160 5.74 11.87 2.39
N ASP A 161 5.52 12.84 1.53
CA ASP A 161 6.59 13.74 1.06
C ASP A 161 7.87 12.95 0.68
N GLN A 162 8.99 13.20 1.36
CA GLN A 162 10.24 12.42 1.21
C GLN A 162 10.45 11.40 2.32
N SER A 163 9.52 11.29 3.27
CA SER A 163 9.64 10.40 4.42
C SER A 163 9.04 9.01 4.14
N ARG A 164 9.67 7.98 4.69
CA ARG A 164 9.21 6.59 4.62
C ARG A 164 9.32 5.96 6.00
N ILE A 165 8.26 5.33 6.47
CA ILE A 165 8.23 4.67 7.77
C ILE A 165 7.80 3.22 7.57
N VAL A 166 8.67 2.30 7.94
CA VAL A 166 8.45 0.84 7.86
C VAL A 166 8.12 0.30 9.24
N HIS A 167 7.16 -0.60 9.32
CA HIS A 167 6.67 -1.16 10.58
C HIS A 167 7.14 -2.59 10.76
N ALA A 168 7.90 -2.87 11.81
CA ALA A 168 8.32 -4.23 12.17
C ALA A 168 7.12 -5.09 12.61
N THR A 169 6.13 -4.50 13.30
CA THR A 169 4.83 -5.12 13.62
C THR A 169 3.70 -4.17 13.24
N LEU A 170 2.53 -4.70 12.91
CA LEU A 170 1.42 -3.91 12.36
C LEU A 170 0.11 -4.18 13.13
N HIS A 171 -0.89 -4.79 12.51
CA HIS A 171 -2.26 -4.96 13.05
C HIS A 171 -2.34 -6.13 14.04
N LEU A 172 -1.72 -5.99 15.20
CA LEU A 172 -1.69 -6.95 16.28
C LEU A 172 -1.96 -6.26 17.62
N SER A 173 -2.42 -7.00 18.62
CA SER A 173 -2.39 -6.45 19.98
C SER A 173 -0.96 -6.14 20.38
N VAL A 174 -0.74 -5.11 21.21
CA VAL A 174 0.61 -4.77 21.69
C VAL A 174 1.29 -5.98 22.34
N ARG A 175 0.54 -6.79 23.10
CA ARG A 175 1.05 -8.01 23.71
C ARG A 175 1.59 -9.03 22.70
N GLU A 176 0.91 -9.20 21.58
CA GLU A 176 1.37 -10.11 20.52
C GLU A 176 2.50 -9.48 19.70
N ALA A 177 2.43 -8.17 19.45
CA ALA A 177 3.51 -7.45 18.78
C ALA A 177 4.85 -7.60 19.52
N LEU A 178 4.84 -7.48 20.86
CA LEU A 178 6.05 -7.65 21.68
C LEU A 178 6.70 -9.04 21.51
N LYS A 179 5.91 -10.10 21.34
CA LYS A 179 6.45 -11.46 21.09
C LYS A 179 7.16 -11.59 19.76
N LEU A 180 6.80 -10.75 18.78
CA LEU A 180 7.38 -10.75 17.45
C LEU A 180 8.60 -9.83 17.31
N ILE A 181 8.89 -9.01 18.31
CA ILE A 181 10.13 -8.22 18.33
C ILE A 181 11.28 -9.13 18.69
N THR A 182 11.83 -9.80 17.68
CA THR A 182 12.99 -10.69 17.78
C THR A 182 14.12 -10.14 16.92
N ARG A 183 15.34 -10.57 17.21
CA ARG A 183 16.52 -10.19 16.43
C ARG A 183 16.34 -10.54 14.94
N GLU A 184 15.89 -11.76 14.66
CA GLU A 184 15.69 -12.25 13.31
C GLU A 184 14.68 -11.43 12.53
N ARG A 185 13.58 -11.00 13.19
CA ARG A 185 12.57 -10.15 12.55
C ARG A 185 13.12 -8.76 12.25
N ILE A 186 13.88 -8.17 13.14
CA ILE A 186 14.46 -6.84 12.93
C ILE A 186 15.52 -6.88 11.84
N GLU A 187 16.40 -7.88 11.83
CA GLU A 187 17.33 -8.09 10.72
C GLU A 187 16.60 -8.24 9.38
N ARG A 188 15.52 -9.01 9.35
CA ARG A 188 14.71 -9.23 8.14
C ARG A 188 14.07 -7.95 7.64
N VAL A 189 13.42 -7.17 8.51
CA VAL A 189 12.80 -5.90 8.09
C VAL A 189 13.84 -4.89 7.61
N ILE A 190 15.04 -4.86 8.18
CA ILE A 190 16.14 -4.00 7.70
C ILE A 190 16.55 -4.41 6.29
N ARG A 191 16.80 -5.70 6.02
CA ARG A 191 17.18 -6.20 4.69
C ARG A 191 16.10 -5.95 3.66
N VAL A 192 14.83 -6.21 3.98
CA VAL A 192 13.69 -5.95 3.08
C VAL A 192 13.56 -4.46 2.79
N THR A 193 13.77 -3.60 3.79
CA THR A 193 13.72 -2.15 3.62
C THR A 193 14.84 -1.67 2.69
N ASP A 194 16.09 -2.08 2.90
CA ASP A 194 17.21 -1.74 2.02
C ASP A 194 16.96 -2.18 0.58
N ALA A 195 16.61 -3.44 0.38
CA ALA A 195 16.33 -3.99 -0.94
C ALA A 195 15.17 -3.26 -1.65
N SER A 196 14.13 -2.89 -0.89
CA SER A 196 12.98 -2.17 -1.43
C SER A 196 13.35 -0.73 -1.80
N LEU A 197 14.11 -0.02 -0.97
CA LEU A 197 14.59 1.33 -1.27
C LEU A 197 15.48 1.35 -2.52
N ARG A 198 16.31 0.34 -2.72
CA ARG A 198 17.09 0.18 -3.97
C ARG A 198 16.19 -0.02 -5.18
N LYS A 199 15.14 -0.85 -5.08
CA LYS A 199 14.13 -0.99 -6.14
C LYS A 199 13.38 0.32 -6.42
N LEU A 200 13.27 1.19 -5.41
CA LEU A 200 12.70 2.54 -5.53
C LEU A 200 13.69 3.58 -6.09
N GLY A 201 14.89 3.16 -6.53
CA GLY A 201 15.88 4.02 -7.17
C GLY A 201 16.89 4.69 -6.22
N ILE A 202 16.89 4.34 -4.92
CA ILE A 202 17.86 4.87 -3.95
C ILE A 202 19.09 3.97 -3.93
N ALA A 203 20.17 4.38 -4.58
CA ALA A 203 21.34 3.53 -4.79
C ALA A 203 22.06 3.12 -3.48
N ARG A 204 22.05 3.99 -2.48
CA ARG A 204 22.69 3.76 -1.17
C ARG A 204 21.74 4.18 -0.05
N PRO A 205 20.72 3.34 0.26
CA PRO A 205 19.75 3.67 1.29
C PRO A 205 20.40 3.83 2.65
N ARG A 206 19.94 4.82 3.41
CA ARG A 206 20.29 5.03 4.81
C ARG A 206 19.06 4.86 5.68
N ILE A 207 19.13 3.97 6.65
CA ILE A 207 17.98 3.51 7.44
C ILE A 207 18.20 3.84 8.91
N PHE A 208 17.19 4.44 9.54
CA PHE A 208 17.16 4.65 10.99
C PHE A 208 16.17 3.70 11.65
N VAL A 209 16.58 3.10 12.75
CA VAL A 209 15.78 2.14 13.52
C VAL A 209 15.42 2.72 14.88
N SER A 210 14.14 2.67 15.26
CA SER A 210 13.69 3.10 16.57
C SER A 210 14.01 2.06 17.66
N GLY A 211 14.09 2.51 18.88
CA GLY A 211 13.90 1.67 20.05
C GLY A 211 12.44 1.24 20.21
N LEU A 212 12.24 0.27 21.10
CA LEU A 212 10.94 -0.19 21.57
C LEU A 212 10.51 0.60 22.82
N ASN A 213 11.44 0.75 23.74
CA ASN A 213 11.23 1.39 25.05
C ASN A 213 11.44 2.91 25.00
N PRO A 214 10.93 3.66 25.99
CA PRO A 214 11.21 5.09 26.13
C PRO A 214 12.72 5.38 26.07
N HIS A 215 13.09 6.44 25.36
CA HIS A 215 14.50 6.88 25.19
C HIS A 215 15.43 5.77 24.65
N ALA A 216 14.89 4.81 23.90
CA ALA A 216 15.63 3.63 23.44
C ALA A 216 16.26 2.83 24.59
N GLY A 217 15.51 2.66 25.68
CA GLY A 217 15.88 1.85 26.83
C GLY A 217 16.79 2.54 27.86
N GLU A 218 17.38 3.72 27.55
CA GLU A 218 18.29 4.47 28.43
C GLU A 218 19.34 3.55 29.11
N ASP A 219 20.15 2.89 28.29
CA ASP A 219 21.17 1.93 28.73
C ASP A 219 20.63 0.77 29.62
N GLY A 220 19.37 0.37 29.40
CA GLY A 220 18.70 -0.72 30.11
C GLY A 220 17.86 -0.27 31.31
N LEU A 221 17.76 1.04 31.57
CA LEU A 221 16.97 1.57 32.68
C LEU A 221 15.45 1.29 32.47
N PHE A 222 14.97 1.34 31.23
CA PHE A 222 13.54 1.18 30.87
C PHE A 222 13.25 -0.12 30.12
N GLY A 223 14.19 -1.05 30.05
CA GLY A 223 14.08 -2.32 29.37
C GLY A 223 15.39 -2.71 28.69
N ALA A 224 15.54 -3.98 28.38
CA ALA A 224 16.78 -4.53 27.81
C ALA A 224 16.68 -4.85 26.31
N GLU A 225 15.49 -4.69 25.71
CA GLU A 225 15.22 -5.11 24.34
C GLU A 225 16.12 -4.41 23.32
N GLU A 226 16.50 -3.17 23.58
CA GLU A 226 17.45 -2.44 22.73
C GLU A 226 18.83 -3.09 22.76
N ILE A 227 19.30 -3.50 23.94
CA ILE A 227 20.63 -4.10 24.15
C ILE A 227 20.65 -5.55 23.66
N GLU A 228 19.61 -6.32 23.99
CA GLU A 228 19.56 -7.77 23.74
C GLU A 228 19.09 -8.13 22.33
N ILE A 229 18.26 -7.29 21.71
CA ILE A 229 17.57 -7.61 20.47
C ILE A 229 17.89 -6.60 19.35
N ILE A 230 17.59 -5.29 19.56
CA ILE A 230 17.56 -4.32 18.46
C ILE A 230 18.97 -3.93 18.02
N ALA A 231 19.87 -3.57 18.95
CA ALA A 231 21.23 -3.22 18.60
C ALA A 231 22.02 -4.38 17.98
N PRO A 232 21.91 -5.63 18.46
CA PRO A 232 22.50 -6.78 17.77
C PRO A 232 22.00 -6.99 16.34
N ALA A 233 20.70 -6.77 16.08
CA ALA A 233 20.14 -6.85 14.72
C ALA A 233 20.69 -5.76 13.81
N ILE A 234 20.77 -4.51 14.29
CA ILE A 234 21.36 -3.39 13.57
C ILE A 234 22.82 -3.68 13.21
N ASN A 235 23.61 -4.14 14.19
CA ASN A 235 25.02 -4.48 13.99
C ASN A 235 25.21 -5.61 12.96
N ALA A 236 24.35 -6.63 12.99
CA ALA A 236 24.39 -7.72 12.00
C ALA A 236 24.11 -7.22 10.59
N ALA A 237 23.06 -6.43 10.41
CA ALA A 237 22.74 -5.82 9.10
C ALA A 237 23.84 -4.85 8.63
N GLY A 238 24.44 -4.08 9.54
CA GLY A 238 25.59 -3.23 9.23
C GLY A 238 26.81 -4.01 8.74
N ALA A 239 27.07 -5.16 9.33
CA ALA A 239 28.16 -6.06 8.90
C ALA A 239 27.94 -6.64 7.46
N GLU A 240 26.69 -6.67 7.00
CA GLU A 240 26.33 -7.02 5.61
C GLU A 240 26.49 -5.85 4.63
N GLY A 241 26.88 -4.68 5.11
CA GLY A 241 27.09 -3.47 4.29
C GLY A 241 25.85 -2.61 4.11
N ILE A 242 24.79 -2.82 4.89
CA ILE A 242 23.60 -1.96 4.94
C ILE A 242 23.92 -0.73 5.80
N ALA A 243 23.66 0.47 5.27
CA ALA A 243 23.81 1.70 6.05
C ALA A 243 22.60 1.88 6.98
N VAL A 244 22.73 1.36 8.20
CA VAL A 244 21.68 1.36 9.22
C VAL A 244 22.20 1.87 10.53
N GLU A 245 21.42 2.69 11.23
CA GLU A 245 21.78 3.32 12.51
C GLU A 245 20.63 3.24 13.51
N GLY A 246 20.95 3.19 14.78
CA GLY A 246 20.03 3.12 15.92
C GLY A 246 20.56 2.22 17.03
N PRO A 247 19.73 1.83 18.03
CA PRO A 247 18.35 2.29 18.16
C PRO A 247 18.24 3.76 18.61
N PHE A 248 17.26 4.49 18.06
CA PHE A 248 16.97 5.87 18.47
C PHE A 248 15.66 5.93 19.25
N GLY A 249 15.50 6.88 20.17
CA GLY A 249 14.22 7.15 20.79
C GLY A 249 13.14 7.41 19.73
N ALA A 250 12.03 6.66 19.76
CA ALA A 250 10.98 6.75 18.76
C ALA A 250 10.28 8.12 18.72
N ASP A 251 10.26 8.83 19.86
CA ASP A 251 9.73 10.19 20.01
C ASP A 251 10.57 11.28 19.33
N THR A 252 11.88 11.04 19.19
CA THR A 252 12.84 12.05 18.70
C THR A 252 13.43 11.75 17.33
N MET A 253 13.47 10.48 16.90
CA MET A 253 14.18 10.09 15.67
C MET A 253 13.65 10.76 14.41
N PHE A 254 12.35 11.08 14.32
CA PHE A 254 11.75 11.72 13.15
C PHE A 254 12.20 13.18 12.94
N ARG A 255 12.93 13.76 13.88
CA ARG A 255 13.61 15.06 13.71
C ARG A 255 14.88 14.94 12.87
N LYS A 256 15.51 13.77 12.85
CA LYS A 256 16.68 13.47 12.01
C LYS A 256 16.17 13.25 10.58
N LYS A 257 16.64 14.04 9.61
CA LYS A 257 16.15 13.99 8.22
C LYS A 257 17.17 13.41 7.24
N ASP A 258 18.29 12.95 7.72
CA ASP A 258 19.40 12.45 6.93
C ASP A 258 19.34 10.92 6.71
N CYS A 259 18.13 10.38 6.60
CA CYS A 259 17.87 8.98 6.23
C CYS A 259 16.78 8.87 5.14
N ASP A 260 16.74 7.73 4.47
CA ASP A 260 15.78 7.40 3.43
C ASP A 260 14.54 6.68 3.96
N ALA A 261 14.68 5.99 5.09
CA ALA A 261 13.57 5.36 5.79
C ALA A 261 13.82 5.23 7.29
N TYR A 262 12.72 5.23 8.04
CA TYR A 262 12.66 4.90 9.45
C TYR A 262 12.03 3.52 9.62
N ILE A 263 12.56 2.68 10.50
CA ILE A 263 11.95 1.43 10.94
C ILE A 263 11.45 1.62 12.37
N VAL A 264 10.18 1.35 12.60
CA VAL A 264 9.54 1.40 13.92
C VAL A 264 9.13 0.01 14.38
N MET A 265 9.13 -0.19 15.71
CA MET A 265 8.78 -1.48 16.30
C MET A 265 7.27 -1.72 16.31
N LEU A 266 6.49 -0.72 16.70
CA LEU A 266 5.05 -0.80 16.90
C LEU A 266 4.28 0.08 15.92
N HIS A 267 3.04 -0.32 15.61
CA HIS A 267 2.12 0.39 14.73
C HIS A 267 2.02 1.90 15.05
N ASP A 268 1.73 2.25 16.29
CA ASP A 268 1.45 3.64 16.68
C ASP A 268 2.68 4.53 16.67
N GLN A 269 3.89 3.99 16.87
CA GLN A 269 5.14 4.77 16.74
C GLN A 269 5.25 5.40 15.33
N GLY A 270 4.87 4.68 14.28
CA GLY A 270 4.94 5.16 12.91
C GLY A 270 3.68 5.89 12.45
N HIS A 271 2.50 5.32 12.73
CA HIS A 271 1.23 5.87 12.24
C HIS A 271 0.89 7.24 12.83
N ILE A 272 1.12 7.45 14.13
CA ILE A 272 0.90 8.74 14.77
C ILE A 272 1.82 9.79 14.14
N ALA A 273 3.11 9.47 13.98
CA ALA A 273 4.08 10.38 13.37
C ALA A 273 3.70 10.74 11.92
N ALA A 274 3.28 9.76 11.11
CA ALA A 274 2.86 9.98 9.72
C ALA A 274 1.59 10.83 9.63
N LYS A 275 0.57 10.50 10.43
CA LYS A 275 -0.72 11.21 10.39
C LYS A 275 -0.64 12.64 10.93
N LEU A 276 0.20 12.92 11.92
CA LEU A 276 0.44 14.28 12.39
C LEU A 276 1.16 15.15 11.35
N GLN A 277 2.02 14.56 10.51
CA GLN A 277 2.77 15.30 9.49
C GLN A 277 2.01 15.41 8.15
N ALA A 278 1.21 14.41 7.76
CA ALA A 278 0.64 14.34 6.41
C ALA A 278 -0.67 13.52 6.34
N PHE A 279 -1.66 13.86 7.15
CA PHE A 279 -2.90 13.08 7.34
C PHE A 279 -3.56 12.60 6.04
N ASN A 280 -3.74 13.48 5.05
CA ASN A 280 -4.42 13.17 3.77
C ASN A 280 -3.47 12.90 2.60
N ARG A 281 -2.15 12.79 2.84
CA ARG A 281 -1.12 12.63 1.79
C ARG A 281 -0.23 11.42 2.03
N THR A 282 -0.71 10.45 2.81
CA THR A 282 0.02 9.21 3.06
C THR A 282 -0.41 8.12 2.09
N ALA A 283 0.56 7.38 1.56
CA ALA A 283 0.35 6.17 0.78
C ALA A 283 1.06 4.99 1.47
N GLY A 284 0.41 3.83 1.49
CA GLY A 284 1.00 2.60 2.00
C GLY A 284 1.62 1.79 0.86
N LEU A 285 2.89 1.41 0.96
CA LEU A 285 3.53 0.43 0.09
C LEU A 285 3.69 -0.91 0.83
N SER A 286 3.29 -2.01 0.18
CA SER A 286 3.64 -3.37 0.62
C SER A 286 5.01 -3.71 0.05
N ILE A 287 6.05 -3.64 0.88
CA ILE A 287 7.44 -3.93 0.48
C ILE A 287 7.81 -5.37 0.79
N GLY A 288 8.77 -5.94 0.05
CA GLY A 288 9.22 -7.33 0.21
C GLY A 288 8.61 -8.31 -0.80
N SER A 289 7.49 -7.95 -1.43
CA SER A 289 6.88 -8.74 -2.51
C SER A 289 7.60 -8.53 -3.85
N PRO A 290 7.40 -9.44 -4.84
CA PRO A 290 8.01 -9.30 -6.16
C PRO A 290 7.44 -8.13 -6.97
N ILE A 291 6.22 -7.65 -6.64
CA ILE A 291 5.54 -6.57 -7.33
C ILE A 291 5.61 -5.26 -6.54
N LEU A 292 5.43 -4.13 -7.20
CA LEU A 292 5.19 -2.84 -6.55
C LEU A 292 3.69 -2.70 -6.26
N PHE A 293 3.34 -2.67 -4.99
CA PHE A 293 1.95 -2.54 -4.55
C PHE A 293 1.80 -1.38 -3.56
N SER A 294 0.90 -0.47 -3.86
CA SER A 294 0.52 0.64 -2.98
C SER A 294 -0.97 0.63 -2.68
N SER A 295 -1.36 1.22 -1.58
CA SER A 295 -2.76 1.47 -1.23
C SER A 295 -2.92 2.88 -0.67
N VAL A 296 -4.14 3.41 -0.75
CA VAL A 296 -4.49 4.63 -0.04
C VAL A 296 -4.63 4.36 1.46
N ALA A 297 -4.35 5.37 2.29
CA ALA A 297 -4.32 5.24 3.75
C ALA A 297 -5.62 5.72 4.43
N HIS A 298 -6.76 5.74 3.71
CA HIS A 298 -8.08 6.09 4.24
C HIS A 298 -9.10 4.99 3.94
N GLY A 299 -10.24 5.01 4.64
CA GLY A 299 -11.31 4.01 4.50
C GLY A 299 -12.27 4.28 3.34
N SER A 300 -13.28 3.41 3.23
CA SER A 300 -14.28 3.40 2.14
C SER A 300 -15.32 4.53 2.21
N ALA A 301 -15.36 5.33 3.28
CA ALA A 301 -16.19 6.53 3.47
C ALA A 301 -17.63 6.36 2.94
N HIS A 302 -18.33 5.36 3.48
CA HIS A 302 -19.69 4.97 3.05
C HIS A 302 -20.72 6.12 3.13
N ASP A 303 -20.48 7.09 4.00
CA ASP A 303 -21.32 8.27 4.21
C ASP A 303 -21.37 9.22 3.00
N ILE A 304 -20.29 9.27 2.20
CA ILE A 304 -20.21 10.10 0.99
C ILE A 304 -20.18 9.27 -0.31
N ALA A 305 -20.19 7.95 -0.22
CA ALA A 305 -20.16 7.07 -1.39
C ALA A 305 -21.37 7.33 -2.30
N GLY A 306 -21.17 7.30 -3.62
CA GLY A 306 -22.21 7.52 -4.62
C GLY A 306 -22.73 8.95 -4.69
N LYS A 307 -22.05 9.94 -4.10
CA LYS A 307 -22.44 11.36 -4.15
C LYS A 307 -21.57 12.19 -5.10
N GLY A 308 -20.58 11.60 -5.72
CA GLY A 308 -19.65 12.30 -6.63
C GLY A 308 -18.69 13.27 -5.91
N GLN A 309 -18.60 13.20 -4.58
CA GLN A 309 -17.88 14.18 -3.75
C GLN A 309 -16.53 13.68 -3.24
N ALA A 310 -16.20 12.39 -3.47
CA ALA A 310 -14.96 11.82 -2.97
C ALA A 310 -13.74 12.49 -3.63
N ASP A 311 -12.75 12.85 -2.80
CA ASP A 311 -11.49 13.45 -3.24
C ASP A 311 -10.54 12.33 -3.71
N PRO A 312 -10.09 12.34 -4.99
CA PRO A 312 -9.15 11.36 -5.52
C PRO A 312 -7.69 11.65 -5.17
N GLY A 313 -7.38 12.71 -4.44
CA GLY A 313 -6.02 13.22 -4.23
C GLY A 313 -5.04 12.16 -3.74
N ALA A 314 -5.43 11.35 -2.75
CA ALA A 314 -4.59 10.26 -2.24
C ALA A 314 -4.34 9.16 -3.29
N MET A 315 -5.34 8.84 -4.12
CA MET A 315 -5.19 7.87 -5.20
C MET A 315 -4.29 8.40 -6.31
N ILE A 316 -4.47 9.65 -6.72
CA ILE A 316 -3.62 10.33 -7.71
C ILE A 316 -2.16 10.35 -7.23
N GLU A 317 -1.93 10.70 -5.97
CA GLU A 317 -0.57 10.72 -5.39
C GLU A 317 0.06 9.32 -5.40
N ALA A 318 -0.68 8.29 -4.97
CA ALA A 318 -0.19 6.91 -4.95
C ALA A 318 0.19 6.42 -6.36
N VAL A 319 -0.68 6.65 -7.37
CA VAL A 319 -0.42 6.28 -8.77
C VAL A 319 0.77 7.04 -9.33
N THR A 320 0.83 8.36 -9.13
CA THR A 320 1.90 9.21 -9.66
C THR A 320 3.25 8.88 -9.04
N ARG A 321 3.26 8.54 -7.74
CA ARG A 321 4.46 8.10 -7.03
C ARG A 321 5.05 6.83 -7.64
N LEU A 322 4.22 5.80 -7.88
CA LEU A 322 4.67 4.56 -8.50
C LEU A 322 5.11 4.75 -9.96
N ALA A 323 4.43 5.63 -10.70
CA ALA A 323 4.82 5.98 -12.07
C ALA A 323 6.22 6.59 -12.13
N LYS A 324 6.54 7.52 -11.22
CA LYS A 324 7.88 8.16 -11.13
C LYS A 324 8.98 7.15 -10.80
N ILE A 325 8.71 6.21 -9.90
CA ILE A 325 9.66 5.15 -9.53
C ILE A 325 10.05 4.34 -10.76
N LYS A 326 9.07 3.89 -11.55
CA LYS A 326 9.32 3.10 -12.75
C LYS A 326 9.99 3.88 -13.87
N ALA A 327 9.68 5.15 -14.02
CA ALA A 327 10.35 6.01 -15.00
C ALA A 327 11.83 6.27 -14.67
N GLY A 328 12.22 6.25 -13.39
CA GLY A 328 13.61 6.44 -12.94
C GLY A 328 14.44 5.16 -12.81
N SER A 329 13.84 3.98 -12.96
CA SER A 329 14.51 2.68 -12.80
C SER A 329 15.06 2.09 -14.10
N ASN A 330 15.03 2.84 -15.23
CA ASN A 330 15.52 2.42 -16.55
C ASN A 330 16.72 3.22 -17.00
#